data_d8e3c98f4df5f1b564e21a293db5a948
#
_entry.id   d8e3c98f4df5f1b564e21a293db5a948
#
_cell.length_a   1.000
_cell.length_b   1.000
_cell.length_c   1.000
_cell.angle_alpha   90.00
_cell.angle_beta   90.00
_cell.angle_gamma   90.00
#
_symmetry.space_group_name_H-M   'P 1'
#
loop_
_entity.id
_entity.type
_entity.pdbx_description
1 polymer ?
#
loop_
_entity_poly.entity_id
_entity_poly.type
_entity_poly.pdbx_seq_one_letter_code
_entity_poly.pdbx_strand_id
1 'polypeptide(L)'
;FIVTVPTPIDGANRPDLRPLLGASETVARAMKKGSIVVYESTVYPGCIEEDCVPILERVSGLKFGADFTVGYSPERINPGDRQHRFETITKVVAGSDQRTLDIVADVYGSVVTAGIHRAPSIKVAEAAKVIENTQRDLNIAFMN
;
A
#
# COMPACT_ATOMS: atom_id res chain seq x y z
N PHE A 1 -11.71 3.08 -1.04
CA PHE A 1 -10.78 4.12 -1.47
C PHE A 1 -9.42 3.49 -1.78
N ILE A 2 -8.75 3.92 -2.87
CA ILE A 2 -7.41 3.47 -3.22
C ILE A 2 -6.50 4.71 -3.28
N VAL A 3 -5.41 4.69 -2.50
CA VAL A 3 -4.44 5.77 -2.38
C VAL A 3 -3.18 5.39 -3.13
N THR A 4 -2.86 6.12 -4.21
CA THR A 4 -1.78 5.82 -5.17
C THR A 4 -0.77 6.97 -5.31
N VAL A 5 -0.63 7.79 -4.27
CA VAL A 5 0.27 8.95 -4.31
C VAL A 5 1.74 8.54 -4.26
N PRO A 6 2.65 9.33 -4.85
CA PRO A 6 4.08 9.06 -4.78
C PRO A 6 4.63 9.26 -3.37
N THR A 7 5.74 8.58 -3.07
CA THR A 7 6.55 8.79 -1.87
C THR A 7 7.94 9.29 -2.30
N PRO A 8 8.10 10.60 -2.56
CA PRO A 8 9.39 11.16 -2.92
C PRO A 8 10.38 11.14 -1.76
N ILE A 9 11.64 11.47 -2.01
CA ILE A 9 12.65 11.67 -0.97
C ILE A 9 12.86 13.17 -0.71
N ASP A 10 13.18 13.51 0.54
CA ASP A 10 13.57 14.85 0.93
C ASP A 10 15.06 15.14 0.61
N GLY A 11 15.52 16.35 0.87
CA GLY A 11 16.93 16.76 0.65
C GLY A 11 17.95 15.97 1.49
N ALA A 12 17.51 15.17 2.46
CA ALA A 12 18.35 14.30 3.28
C ALA A 12 18.18 12.80 2.91
N ASN A 13 17.62 12.51 1.72
CA ASN A 13 17.31 11.17 1.22
C ASN A 13 16.36 10.35 2.12
N ARG A 14 15.48 11.02 2.88
CA ARG A 14 14.45 10.36 3.69
C ARG A 14 13.12 10.37 2.95
N PRO A 15 12.27 9.33 3.12
CA PRO A 15 10.93 9.33 2.53
C PRO A 15 10.11 10.54 2.96
N ASP A 16 9.55 11.27 2.00
CA ASP A 16 8.63 12.37 2.26
C ASP A 16 7.19 11.84 2.25
N LEU A 17 6.62 11.70 3.44
CA LEU A 17 5.26 11.19 3.62
C LEU A 17 4.17 12.25 3.48
N ARG A 18 4.49 13.52 3.28
CA ARG A 18 3.49 14.60 3.17
C ARG A 18 2.40 14.31 2.13
N PRO A 19 2.71 13.81 0.93
CA PRO A 19 1.67 13.44 -0.03
C PRO A 19 0.74 12.34 0.50
N LEU A 20 1.29 11.32 1.16
CA LEU A 20 0.55 10.18 1.70
C LEU A 20 -0.38 10.62 2.85
N LEU A 21 0.15 11.40 3.78
CA LEU A 21 -0.61 11.91 4.93
C LEU A 21 -1.72 12.88 4.48
N GLY A 22 -1.43 13.75 3.50
CA GLY A 22 -2.43 14.65 2.90
C GLY A 22 -3.53 13.90 2.14
N ALA A 23 -3.19 12.83 1.42
CA ALA A 23 -4.16 11.96 0.78
C ALA A 23 -5.03 11.24 1.83
N SER A 24 -4.44 10.76 2.93
CA SER A 24 -5.15 10.16 4.05
C SER A 24 -6.16 11.14 4.68
N GLU A 25 -5.78 12.40 4.88
CA GLU A 25 -6.72 13.44 5.34
C GLU A 25 -7.88 13.66 4.37
N THR A 26 -7.59 13.67 3.06
CA THR A 26 -8.62 13.85 2.03
C THR A 26 -9.60 12.70 2.03
N VAL A 27 -9.11 11.46 2.09
CA VAL A 27 -9.95 10.26 2.21
C VAL A 27 -10.77 10.29 3.49
N ALA A 28 -10.16 10.65 4.63
CA ALA A 28 -10.83 10.70 5.92
C ALA A 28 -12.05 11.64 5.94
N ARG A 29 -12.00 12.74 5.19
CA ARG A 29 -13.17 13.67 5.07
C ARG A 29 -14.33 13.08 4.25
N ALA A 30 -14.05 12.10 3.38
CA ALA A 30 -15.04 11.50 2.47
C ALA A 30 -15.53 10.13 2.94
N MET A 31 -14.75 9.43 3.77
CA MET A 31 -15.04 8.06 4.20
C MET A 31 -16.22 7.99 5.16
N LYS A 32 -16.86 6.82 5.21
CA LYS A 32 -18.02 6.50 6.07
C LYS A 32 -17.77 5.19 6.79
N LYS A 33 -18.63 4.86 7.76
CA LYS A 33 -18.63 3.53 8.38
C LYS A 33 -18.73 2.43 7.32
N GLY A 34 -17.90 1.41 7.46
CA GLY A 34 -17.75 0.33 6.51
C GLY A 34 -16.78 0.61 5.35
N SER A 35 -16.13 1.79 5.32
CA SER A 35 -15.11 2.09 4.31
C SER A 35 -13.87 1.22 4.48
N ILE A 36 -13.28 0.83 3.34
CA ILE A 36 -11.96 0.23 3.26
C ILE A 36 -11.04 1.23 2.55
N VAL A 37 -9.88 1.51 3.14
CA VAL A 37 -8.84 2.38 2.55
C VAL A 37 -7.64 1.53 2.20
N VAL A 38 -7.34 1.40 0.92
CA VAL A 38 -6.20 0.61 0.41
C VAL A 38 -5.09 1.55 -0.01
N TYR A 39 -3.87 1.28 0.43
CA TYR A 39 -2.69 2.04 0.05
C TYR A 39 -1.84 1.24 -0.95
N GLU A 40 -1.34 1.90 -1.99
CA GLU A 40 -0.40 1.32 -2.96
C GLU A 40 0.98 1.99 -2.92
N SER A 41 1.09 3.14 -2.23
CA SER A 41 2.35 3.88 -2.12
C SER A 41 3.44 3.05 -1.46
N THR A 42 4.68 3.19 -1.92
CA THR A 42 5.83 2.53 -1.29
C THR A 42 6.13 3.19 0.05
N VAL A 43 6.09 2.41 1.11
CA VAL A 43 6.28 2.87 2.49
C VAL A 43 7.14 1.90 3.29
N TYR A 44 7.66 2.33 4.42
CA TYR A 44 8.37 1.46 5.37
C TYR A 44 7.39 0.59 6.18
N PRO A 45 7.84 -0.56 6.73
CA PRO A 45 7.00 -1.45 7.50
C PRO A 45 6.40 -0.78 8.74
N GLY A 46 5.07 -0.80 8.83
CA GLY A 46 4.29 -0.17 9.90
C GLY A 46 3.72 1.20 9.57
N CYS A 47 4.16 1.85 8.50
CA CYS A 47 3.74 3.21 8.14
C CYS A 47 2.22 3.37 8.03
N ILE A 48 1.52 2.41 7.45
CA ILE A 48 0.07 2.53 7.28
C ILE A 48 -0.64 2.52 8.63
N GLU A 49 -0.28 1.57 9.50
CA GLU A 49 -0.94 1.42 10.79
C GLU A 49 -0.49 2.48 11.81
N GLU A 50 0.78 2.93 11.73
CA GLU A 50 1.38 3.84 12.71
C GLU A 50 1.22 5.33 12.34
N ASP A 51 1.20 5.68 11.03
CA ASP A 51 1.08 7.07 10.57
C ASP A 51 -0.24 7.39 9.90
N CYS A 52 -0.74 6.51 8.99
CA CYS A 52 -1.94 6.81 8.21
C CYS A 52 -3.23 6.58 9.01
N VAL A 53 -3.34 5.47 9.73
CA VAL A 53 -4.53 5.14 10.53
C VAL A 53 -4.87 6.21 11.56
N PRO A 54 -3.91 6.75 12.35
CA PRO A 54 -4.22 7.84 13.29
C PRO A 54 -4.79 9.09 12.61
N ILE A 55 -4.36 9.40 11.39
CA ILE A 55 -4.91 10.52 10.61
C ILE A 55 -6.34 10.22 10.16
N LEU A 56 -6.58 9.00 9.64
CA LEU A 56 -7.92 8.57 9.26
C LEU A 56 -8.88 8.67 10.45
N GLU A 57 -8.51 8.19 11.64
CA GLU A 57 -9.32 8.28 12.85
C GLU A 57 -9.57 9.74 13.29
N ARG A 58 -8.49 10.51 13.39
CA ARG A 58 -8.56 11.90 13.88
C ARG A 58 -9.45 12.79 13.01
N VAL A 59 -9.35 12.65 11.68
CA VAL A 59 -10.04 13.55 10.75
C VAL A 59 -11.47 13.07 10.48
N SER A 60 -11.73 11.77 10.40
CA SER A 60 -13.06 11.22 10.16
C SER A 60 -13.93 11.11 11.42
N GLY A 61 -13.30 11.00 12.61
CA GLY A 61 -13.96 10.64 13.86
C GLY A 61 -14.38 9.17 13.96
N LEU A 62 -14.05 8.35 12.96
CA LEU A 62 -14.34 6.92 12.91
C LEU A 62 -13.24 6.12 13.63
N LYS A 63 -13.58 4.89 14.03
CA LYS A 63 -12.66 3.99 14.75
C LYS A 63 -12.14 2.88 13.86
N PHE A 64 -10.82 2.74 13.79
CA PHE A 64 -10.14 1.66 13.10
C PHE A 64 -10.55 0.29 13.66
N GLY A 65 -10.75 -0.67 12.79
CA GLY A 65 -11.19 -2.02 13.13
C GLY A 65 -12.69 -2.15 13.46
N ALA A 66 -13.35 -1.07 13.88
CA ALA A 66 -14.77 -1.06 14.19
C ALA A 66 -15.62 -0.39 13.10
N ASP A 67 -15.22 0.80 12.68
CA ASP A 67 -15.98 1.61 11.71
C ASP A 67 -15.36 1.58 10.31
N PHE A 68 -14.05 1.36 10.20
CA PHE A 68 -13.33 1.22 8.92
C PHE A 68 -12.15 0.28 9.06
N THR A 69 -11.65 -0.19 7.92
CA THR A 69 -10.47 -1.05 7.84
C THR A 69 -9.50 -0.53 6.78
N VAL A 70 -8.26 -1.02 6.80
CA VAL A 70 -7.25 -0.66 5.84
C VAL A 70 -6.67 -1.87 5.14
N GLY A 71 -6.20 -1.68 3.91
CA GLY A 71 -5.48 -2.67 3.13
C GLY A 71 -4.21 -2.08 2.52
N TYR A 72 -3.35 -2.95 2.05
CA TYR A 72 -2.12 -2.58 1.36
C TYR A 72 -1.88 -3.46 0.14
N SER A 73 -1.44 -2.85 -0.94
CA SER A 73 -1.07 -3.57 -2.16
C SER A 73 0.05 -2.82 -2.87
N PRO A 74 1.33 -3.15 -2.61
CA PRO A 74 2.45 -2.41 -3.20
C PRO A 74 2.45 -2.49 -4.71
N GLU A 75 2.80 -1.36 -5.36
CA GLU A 75 3.00 -1.33 -6.80
C GLU A 75 4.32 -2.02 -7.18
N ARG A 76 4.27 -2.87 -8.20
CA ARG A 76 5.41 -3.67 -8.66
C ARG A 76 5.80 -3.39 -10.11
N ILE A 77 5.12 -2.49 -10.81
CA ILE A 77 5.44 -2.12 -12.19
C ILE A 77 6.68 -1.26 -12.24
N ASN A 78 7.63 -1.63 -13.11
CA ASN A 78 8.76 -0.76 -13.43
C ASN A 78 8.37 0.20 -14.56
N PRO A 79 8.55 1.52 -14.41
CA PRO A 79 8.28 2.46 -15.48
C PRO A 79 9.04 2.09 -16.76
N GLY A 80 8.29 1.98 -17.88
CA GLY A 80 8.87 1.62 -19.19
C GLY A 80 8.89 0.11 -19.50
N ASP A 81 8.58 -0.77 -18.56
CA ASP A 81 8.44 -2.20 -18.81
C ASP A 81 7.13 -2.48 -19.55
N ARG A 82 7.22 -2.93 -20.80
CA ARG A 82 6.08 -3.25 -21.64
C ARG A 82 5.59 -4.69 -21.48
N GLN A 83 6.38 -5.56 -20.90
CA GLN A 83 6.07 -6.98 -20.74
C GLN A 83 5.37 -7.26 -19.40
N HIS A 84 5.77 -6.56 -18.34
CA HIS A 84 5.21 -6.70 -17.01
C HIS A 84 4.20 -5.58 -16.74
N ARG A 85 2.96 -5.81 -17.16
CA ARG A 85 1.83 -4.90 -16.96
C ARG A 85 1.10 -5.22 -15.65
N PHE A 86 0.26 -4.31 -15.21
CA PHE A 86 -0.55 -4.46 -14.00
C PHE A 86 -1.29 -5.81 -13.95
N GLU A 87 -1.85 -6.24 -15.08
CA GLU A 87 -2.64 -7.47 -15.17
C GLU A 87 -1.78 -8.76 -15.16
N THR A 88 -0.50 -8.67 -15.55
CA THR A 88 0.38 -9.82 -15.79
C THR A 88 1.42 -10.05 -14.68
N ILE A 89 1.40 -9.25 -13.61
CA ILE A 89 2.26 -9.41 -12.45
C ILE A 89 1.42 -9.89 -11.26
N THR A 90 1.86 -10.95 -10.57
CA THR A 90 1.22 -11.37 -9.32
C THR A 90 1.18 -10.20 -8.33
N LYS A 91 -0.01 -9.78 -7.94
CA LYS A 91 -0.23 -8.66 -7.03
C LYS A 91 -0.22 -9.13 -5.59
N VAL A 92 0.60 -8.49 -4.76
CA VAL A 92 0.60 -8.74 -3.31
C VAL A 92 -0.51 -7.90 -2.69
N VAL A 93 -1.32 -8.51 -1.83
CA VAL A 93 -2.37 -7.80 -1.09
C VAL A 93 -2.33 -8.18 0.39
N ALA A 94 -2.69 -7.24 1.24
CA ALA A 94 -2.86 -7.44 2.67
C ALA A 94 -4.08 -6.66 3.17
N GLY A 95 -4.64 -7.10 4.28
CA GLY A 95 -5.74 -6.43 4.96
C GLY A 95 -5.51 -6.39 6.46
N SER A 96 -6.12 -5.42 7.15
CA SER A 96 -6.08 -5.31 8.60
C SER A 96 -6.86 -6.42 9.32
N ASP A 97 -7.76 -7.08 8.61
CA ASP A 97 -8.47 -8.28 9.03
C ASP A 97 -8.74 -9.20 7.83
N GLN A 98 -9.22 -10.42 8.11
CA GLN A 98 -9.46 -11.43 7.07
C GLN A 98 -10.51 -10.99 6.06
N ARG A 99 -11.59 -10.34 6.52
CA ARG A 99 -12.66 -9.84 5.63
C ARG A 99 -12.13 -8.78 4.67
N THR A 100 -11.34 -7.86 5.19
CA THR A 100 -10.71 -6.81 4.36
C THR A 100 -9.75 -7.42 3.35
N LEU A 101 -8.92 -8.38 3.77
CA LEU A 101 -8.03 -9.12 2.89
C LEU A 101 -8.81 -9.80 1.74
N ASP A 102 -9.92 -10.45 2.05
CA ASP A 102 -10.74 -11.14 1.05
C ASP A 102 -11.32 -10.14 0.03
N ILE A 103 -11.90 -9.04 0.51
CA ILE A 103 -12.46 -7.99 -0.37
C ILE A 103 -11.38 -7.37 -1.25
N VAL A 104 -10.23 -7.03 -0.67
CA VAL A 104 -9.10 -6.45 -1.42
C VAL A 104 -8.59 -7.44 -2.46
N ALA A 105 -8.43 -8.72 -2.10
CA ALA A 105 -8.02 -9.77 -3.02
C ALA A 105 -9.01 -9.96 -4.18
N ASP A 106 -10.31 -9.90 -3.91
CA ASP A 106 -11.35 -10.03 -4.94
C ASP A 106 -11.34 -8.81 -5.90
N VAL A 107 -11.20 -7.60 -5.36
CA VAL A 107 -11.11 -6.37 -6.18
C VAL A 107 -9.91 -6.44 -7.12
N TYR A 108 -8.71 -6.73 -6.62
CA TYR A 108 -7.52 -6.83 -7.48
C TYR A 108 -7.58 -8.07 -8.39
N GLY A 109 -8.12 -9.18 -7.91
CA GLY A 109 -8.29 -10.41 -8.70
C GLY A 109 -9.25 -10.25 -9.89
N SER A 110 -10.15 -9.27 -9.86
CA SER A 110 -11.03 -8.97 -11.00
C SER A 110 -10.29 -8.39 -12.21
N VAL A 111 -9.09 -7.84 -12.01
CA VAL A 111 -8.29 -7.19 -13.07
C VAL A 111 -6.91 -7.83 -13.26
N VAL A 112 -6.37 -8.50 -12.25
CA VAL A 112 -5.04 -9.14 -12.30
C VAL A 112 -5.18 -10.61 -12.68
N THR A 113 -4.69 -10.98 -13.86
CA THR A 113 -4.78 -12.35 -14.38
C THR A 113 -3.64 -13.26 -13.89
N ALA A 114 -2.51 -12.68 -13.47
CA ALA A 114 -1.34 -13.41 -12.99
C ALA A 114 -1.51 -14.01 -11.57
N GLY A 115 -2.61 -13.69 -10.89
CA GLY A 115 -2.92 -14.17 -9.56
C GLY A 115 -2.60 -13.18 -8.43
N ILE A 116 -3.13 -13.49 -7.25
CA ILE A 116 -3.06 -12.67 -6.06
C ILE A 116 -2.28 -13.42 -4.98
N HIS A 117 -1.25 -12.80 -4.42
CA HIS A 117 -0.55 -13.28 -3.24
C HIS A 117 -1.09 -12.56 -1.99
N ARG A 118 -1.71 -13.32 -1.10
CA ARG A 118 -2.28 -12.82 0.16
C ARG A 118 -1.19 -12.82 1.23
N ALA A 119 -0.71 -11.66 1.60
CA ALA A 119 0.28 -11.51 2.67
C ALA A 119 -0.38 -11.67 4.05
N PRO A 120 0.32 -12.22 5.05
CA PRO A 120 -0.25 -12.48 6.37
C PRO A 120 -0.56 -11.22 7.19
N SER A 121 0.04 -10.08 6.85
CA SER A 121 -0.26 -8.77 7.45
C SER A 121 0.17 -7.63 6.54
N ILE A 122 -0.33 -6.42 6.81
CA ILE A 122 0.07 -5.19 6.13
C ILE A 122 1.58 -4.97 6.30
N LYS A 123 2.08 -5.08 7.51
CA LYS A 123 3.51 -4.91 7.84
C LYS A 123 4.43 -5.86 7.06
N VAL A 124 4.00 -7.10 6.83
CA VAL A 124 4.75 -8.06 5.99
C VAL A 124 4.74 -7.64 4.52
N ALA A 125 3.61 -7.17 4.00
CA ALA A 125 3.53 -6.71 2.61
C ALA A 125 4.36 -5.43 2.37
N GLU A 126 4.40 -4.50 3.33
CA GLU A 126 5.27 -3.33 3.32
C GLU A 126 6.75 -3.74 3.33
N ALA A 127 7.14 -4.65 4.22
CA ALA A 127 8.51 -5.18 4.30
C ALA A 127 8.94 -5.88 3.01
N ALA A 128 8.07 -6.68 2.40
CA ALA A 128 8.35 -7.38 1.16
C ALA A 128 8.73 -6.40 0.03
N LYS A 129 8.04 -5.25 -0.06
CA LYS A 129 8.34 -4.21 -1.07
C LYS A 129 9.73 -3.59 -0.83
N VAL A 130 10.07 -3.26 0.42
CA VAL A 130 11.37 -2.69 0.78
C VAL A 130 12.49 -3.68 0.49
N ILE A 131 12.33 -4.93 0.91
CA ILE A 131 13.34 -6.00 0.70
C ILE A 131 13.58 -6.23 -0.80
N GLU A 132 12.51 -6.31 -1.60
CA GLU A 132 12.61 -6.50 -3.05
C GLU A 132 13.41 -5.37 -3.72
N ASN A 133 13.12 -4.12 -3.39
CA ASN A 133 13.83 -2.97 -3.95
C ASN A 133 15.31 -2.96 -3.50
N THR A 134 15.57 -3.11 -2.22
CA THR A 134 16.92 -3.10 -1.66
C THR A 134 17.79 -4.23 -2.24
N GLN A 135 17.25 -5.45 -2.32
CA GLN A 135 17.94 -6.60 -2.89
C GLN A 135 18.30 -6.36 -4.37
N ARG A 136 17.38 -5.77 -5.14
CA ARG A 136 17.63 -5.42 -6.55
C ARG A 136 18.74 -4.38 -6.68
N ASP A 137 18.68 -3.30 -5.90
CA ASP A 137 19.67 -2.23 -5.93
C ASP A 137 21.06 -2.72 -5.52
N LEU A 138 21.16 -3.54 -4.47
CA LEU A 138 22.42 -4.16 -4.06
C LEU A 138 23.00 -5.06 -5.14
N ASN A 139 22.19 -5.87 -5.80
CA ASN A 139 22.65 -6.72 -6.89
C ASN A 139 23.15 -5.92 -8.09
N ILE A 140 22.45 -4.85 -8.46
CA ILE A 140 22.89 -3.95 -9.54
C ILE A 140 24.22 -3.30 -9.17
N ALA A 141 24.35 -2.76 -7.96
CA ALA A 141 25.59 -2.15 -7.49
C ALA A 141 26.75 -3.13 -7.43
N PHE A 142 26.49 -4.39 -7.08
CA PHE A 142 27.50 -5.44 -7.02
C PHE A 142 28.03 -5.85 -8.42
N MET A 143 27.16 -5.77 -9.45
CA MET A 143 27.53 -6.14 -10.83
C MET A 143 28.20 -5.00 -11.60
N ASN A 144 28.14 -3.76 -11.14
CA ASN A 144 28.78 -2.58 -11.73
C ASN A 144 30.13 -2.29 -11.09
#